data_6561a1a7847d49a5492c0fde63413ee7
#
_entry.id   6561a1a7847d49a5492c0fde63413ee7
#
_cell.length_a   1.000
_cell.length_b   1.000
_cell.length_c   1.000
_cell.angle_alpha   90.00
_cell.angle_beta   90.00
_cell.angle_gamma   90.00
#
_symmetry.space_group_name_H-M   'P 1'
#
loop_
_entity.id
_entity.type
_entity.pdbx_description
1 polymer ?
#
loop_
_entity_poly.entity_id
_entity_poly.type
_entity_poly.pdbx_seq_one_letter_code
_entity_poly.pdbx_strand_id
1 'polypeptide(L)'
;MNSKKILVVDDNPVILETLFTKLKSAGYEVFTAEDGGRAVSIVRQARPDLILLDISFPPDVAHGGGVAWDGYLIMEWLRRLDEGRNIPTIVITGDEVAQHKGRALAAGAIACFQKPIDHEELLARIRETLGEHDQAPQPQA
;
A
#
# COMPACT_ATOMS: atom_id res chain seq x y z
N MET A 1 -3.45 23.46 -1.25
CA MET A 1 -3.51 22.27 -1.87
C MET A 1 -3.49 21.16 -0.93
N ASN A 2 -4.38 20.23 -1.03
CA ASN A 2 -4.43 19.11 -0.13
C ASN A 2 -3.50 18.02 -0.62
N SER A 3 -2.67 17.57 0.27
CA SER A 3 -1.82 16.45 -0.05
C SER A 3 -2.66 15.20 -0.13
N LYS A 4 -2.35 14.33 -1.08
CA LYS A 4 -2.98 13.03 -1.12
C LYS A 4 -2.44 12.17 0.01
N LYS A 5 -3.30 11.28 0.51
CA LYS A 5 -2.97 10.45 1.65
C LYS A 5 -2.66 9.03 1.20
N ILE A 6 -1.56 8.49 1.69
CA ILE A 6 -1.15 7.13 1.35
C ILE A 6 -0.99 6.34 2.63
N LEU A 7 -1.59 5.16 2.67
CA LEU A 7 -1.42 4.23 3.77
C LEU A 7 -0.45 3.14 3.36
N VAL A 8 0.58 2.91 4.15
CA VAL A 8 1.54 1.83 3.90
C VAL A 8 1.36 0.76 4.98
N VAL A 9 1.12 -0.47 4.56
CA VAL A 9 0.91 -1.59 5.47
C VAL A 9 2.03 -2.60 5.26
N ASP A 10 2.86 -2.82 6.28
CA ASP A 10 3.98 -3.74 6.23
C ASP A 10 4.37 -4.06 7.66
N ASP A 11 4.71 -5.30 7.95
CA ASP A 11 5.11 -5.65 9.32
C ASP A 11 6.56 -5.33 9.61
N ASN A 12 7.32 -4.88 8.62
CA ASN A 12 8.72 -4.56 8.80
C ASN A 12 8.88 -3.06 9.06
N PRO A 13 9.28 -2.66 10.27
CA PRO A 13 9.37 -1.23 10.58
C PRO A 13 10.40 -0.49 9.75
N VAL A 14 11.44 -1.16 9.28
CA VAL A 14 12.45 -0.49 8.46
C VAL A 14 11.84 -0.12 7.11
N ILE A 15 11.04 -1.00 6.54
CA ILE A 15 10.40 -0.72 5.26
C ILE A 15 9.37 0.38 5.43
N LEU A 16 8.62 0.35 6.53
CA LEU A 16 7.66 1.42 6.80
C LEU A 16 8.34 2.76 6.89
N GLU A 17 9.46 2.82 7.60
CA GLU A 17 10.16 4.08 7.76
C GLU A 17 10.73 4.57 6.44
N THR A 18 11.29 3.67 5.65
CA THR A 18 11.86 4.02 4.35
C THR A 18 10.80 4.58 3.42
N LEU A 19 9.68 3.89 3.32
CA LEU A 19 8.60 4.36 2.46
C LEU A 19 7.98 5.64 2.99
N PHE A 20 7.83 5.74 4.31
CA PHE A 20 7.31 6.96 4.91
C PHE A 20 8.17 8.16 4.48
N THR A 21 9.48 8.04 4.62
CA THR A 21 10.38 9.13 4.29
C THR A 21 10.31 9.48 2.81
N LYS A 22 10.35 8.46 1.95
CA LYS A 22 10.33 8.70 0.52
C LYS A 22 9.03 9.33 0.05
N LEU A 23 7.93 8.82 0.53
CA LEU A 23 6.63 9.33 0.08
C LEU A 23 6.36 10.71 0.65
N LYS A 24 6.77 10.94 1.89
CA LYS A 24 6.59 12.26 2.46
C LYS A 24 7.42 13.28 1.72
N SER A 25 8.65 12.92 1.34
CA SER A 25 9.49 13.81 0.55
C SER A 25 8.90 14.12 -0.80
N ALA A 26 8.07 13.23 -1.32
CA ALA A 26 7.42 13.43 -2.61
C ALA A 26 6.14 14.26 -2.49
N GLY A 27 5.77 14.66 -1.28
CA GLY A 27 4.64 15.55 -1.10
C GLY A 27 3.37 14.91 -0.60
N TYR A 28 3.42 13.63 -0.23
CA TYR A 28 2.24 12.93 0.25
C TYR A 28 2.13 12.98 1.77
N GLU A 29 0.91 12.85 2.24
CA GLU A 29 0.67 12.63 3.66
C GLU A 29 0.65 11.12 3.87
N VAL A 30 1.48 10.60 4.76
CA VAL A 30 1.72 9.16 4.84
C VAL A 30 1.31 8.62 6.20
N PHE A 31 0.56 7.54 6.17
CA PHE A 31 0.18 6.79 7.37
C PHE A 31 0.79 5.41 7.27
N THR A 32 1.22 4.84 8.39
CA THR A 32 1.80 3.51 8.39
C THR A 32 1.05 2.61 9.34
N ALA A 33 0.97 1.34 8.98
CA ALA A 33 0.33 0.33 9.82
C ALA A 33 1.16 -0.95 9.78
N GLU A 34 1.37 -1.54 10.95
CA GLU A 34 2.14 -2.77 11.05
C GLU A 34 1.25 -4.01 11.08
N ASP A 35 -0.05 -3.83 11.15
CA ASP A 35 -0.96 -4.96 11.17
C ASP A 35 -2.31 -4.56 10.59
N GLY A 36 -3.17 -5.55 10.43
CA GLY A 36 -4.46 -5.31 9.78
C GLY A 36 -5.41 -4.48 10.61
N GLY A 37 -5.36 -4.64 11.93
CA GLY A 37 -6.23 -3.84 12.78
C GLY A 37 -5.93 -2.37 12.69
N ARG A 38 -4.64 -2.04 12.67
CA ARG A 38 -4.22 -0.66 12.54
C ARG A 38 -4.59 -0.12 11.16
N ALA A 39 -4.43 -0.95 10.12
CA ALA A 39 -4.78 -0.55 8.77
C ALA A 39 -6.27 -0.22 8.67
N VAL A 40 -7.12 -1.06 9.24
CA VAL A 40 -8.56 -0.81 9.23
C VAL A 40 -8.89 0.49 9.94
N SER A 41 -8.26 0.72 11.08
CA SER A 41 -8.49 1.93 11.85
C SER A 41 -8.13 3.17 11.05
N ILE A 42 -6.99 3.13 10.36
CA ILE A 42 -6.55 4.27 9.57
C ILE A 42 -7.47 4.50 8.38
N VAL A 43 -7.89 3.44 7.71
CA VAL A 43 -8.80 3.58 6.57
C VAL A 43 -10.09 4.27 7.00
N ARG A 44 -10.61 3.89 8.15
CA ARG A 44 -11.85 4.48 8.63
C ARG A 44 -11.69 5.93 9.05
N GLN A 45 -10.58 6.26 9.66
CA GLN A 45 -10.39 7.59 10.21
C GLN A 45 -9.82 8.57 9.21
N ALA A 46 -8.84 8.16 8.44
CA ALA A 46 -8.13 9.06 7.55
C ALA A 46 -8.58 8.99 6.10
N ARG A 47 -9.18 7.87 5.71
CA ARG A 47 -9.65 7.66 4.34
C ARG A 47 -8.55 7.95 3.32
N PRO A 48 -7.48 7.14 3.32
CA PRO A 48 -6.38 7.39 2.40
C PRO A 48 -6.83 7.30 0.94
N ASP A 49 -6.05 7.92 0.09
CA ASP A 49 -6.34 7.92 -1.34
C ASP A 49 -5.72 6.72 -2.04
N LEU A 50 -4.77 6.06 -1.40
CA LEU A 50 -4.10 4.90 -1.97
C LEU A 50 -3.50 4.07 -0.84
N ILE A 51 -3.47 2.75 -1.04
CA ILE A 51 -2.90 1.83 -0.06
C ILE A 51 -1.76 1.06 -0.71
N LEU A 52 -0.60 1.02 -0.03
CA LEU A 52 0.50 0.14 -0.38
C LEU A 52 0.48 -1.00 0.62
N LEU A 53 0.33 -2.22 0.14
CA LEU A 53 0.14 -3.35 1.02
C LEU A 53 1.16 -4.44 0.73
N ASP A 54 1.95 -4.78 1.73
CA ASP A 54 2.88 -5.89 1.63
C ASP A 54 2.14 -7.18 1.94
N ILE A 55 2.18 -8.12 1.01
CA ILE A 55 1.51 -9.40 1.19
C ILE A 55 2.49 -10.51 1.56
N SER A 56 3.77 -10.21 1.68
CA SER A 56 4.77 -11.25 1.95
C SER A 56 5.04 -11.40 3.44
N PHE A 57 3.97 -11.42 4.23
CA PHE A 57 4.14 -11.70 5.64
C PHE A 57 4.37 -13.19 5.81
N PRO A 58 5.47 -13.60 6.40
CA PRO A 58 5.66 -15.01 6.65
C PRO A 58 4.68 -15.45 7.71
N PRO A 59 4.27 -16.71 7.67
CA PRO A 59 3.42 -17.24 8.73
C PRO A 59 4.15 -17.02 10.02
N ASP A 60 3.55 -16.29 10.90
CA ASP A 60 4.25 -15.94 12.09
C ASP A 60 3.97 -16.91 13.19
N VAL A 61 4.83 -17.91 13.27
CA VAL A 61 4.69 -18.91 14.30
C VAL A 61 5.00 -18.31 15.65
N ALA A 62 5.68 -17.21 15.67
CA ALA A 62 6.07 -16.61 16.93
C ALA A 62 4.89 -15.99 17.66
N HIS A 63 3.81 -15.79 16.97
CA HIS A 63 2.64 -15.22 17.60
C HIS A 63 1.65 -16.29 18.03
N GLY A 64 2.18 -17.42 18.40
CA GLY A 64 1.33 -18.41 18.99
C GLY A 64 0.51 -19.20 18.03
N GLY A 65 0.89 -19.21 16.82
CA GLY A 65 0.28 -20.07 15.85
C GLY A 65 -1.18 -19.83 15.64
N GLY A 66 -1.65 -18.74 16.06
CA GLY A 66 -3.05 -18.57 15.96
C GLY A 66 -3.44 -18.32 14.53
N VAL A 67 -3.25 -17.16 14.07
CA VAL A 67 -3.75 -16.78 12.79
C VAL A 67 -2.58 -16.42 11.91
N ALA A 68 -2.50 -17.05 10.76
CA ALA A 68 -1.49 -16.69 9.81
C ALA A 68 -1.82 -15.29 9.32
N TRP A 69 -0.85 -14.42 9.40
CA TRP A 69 -1.03 -13.09 8.90
C TRP A 69 -0.98 -13.16 7.38
N ASP A 70 -2.05 -12.77 6.74
CA ASP A 70 -2.16 -12.91 5.31
C ASP A 70 -2.53 -11.56 4.72
N GLY A 71 -1.64 -11.02 3.89
CA GLY A 71 -1.89 -9.73 3.28
C GLY A 71 -3.14 -9.71 2.40
N TYR A 72 -3.46 -10.85 1.78
CA TYR A 72 -4.69 -10.92 0.99
C TYR A 72 -5.92 -10.82 1.88
N LEU A 73 -5.84 -11.37 3.08
CA LEU A 73 -6.93 -11.25 4.02
C LEU A 73 -7.14 -9.80 4.44
N ILE A 74 -6.04 -9.08 4.64
CA ILE A 74 -6.15 -7.66 4.94
C ILE A 74 -6.80 -6.91 3.80
N MET A 75 -6.41 -7.21 2.56
CA MET A 75 -7.05 -6.61 1.40
C MET A 75 -8.54 -6.85 1.42
N GLU A 76 -8.93 -8.08 1.72
CA GLU A 76 -10.33 -8.43 1.74
C GLU A 76 -11.08 -7.66 2.81
N TRP A 77 -10.48 -7.55 3.99
CA TRP A 77 -11.09 -6.78 5.07
C TRP A 77 -11.29 -5.33 4.65
N LEU A 78 -10.26 -4.73 4.08
CA LEU A 78 -10.32 -3.32 3.71
C LEU A 78 -11.36 -3.09 2.62
N ARG A 79 -11.49 -4.02 1.70
CA ARG A 79 -12.46 -3.85 0.63
C ARG A 79 -13.90 -4.02 1.09
N ARG A 80 -14.10 -4.64 2.24
CA ARG A 80 -15.44 -4.78 2.80
C ARG A 80 -15.90 -3.54 3.54
N LEU A 81 -14.96 -2.64 3.86
CA LEU A 81 -15.32 -1.39 4.52
C LEU A 81 -15.86 -0.43 3.48
N ASP A 82 -16.91 0.29 3.83
CA ASP A 82 -17.40 1.32 2.94
C ASP A 82 -16.32 2.34 2.66
N GLU A 83 -15.55 2.68 3.67
CA GLU A 83 -14.48 3.66 3.51
C GLU A 83 -13.33 3.17 2.64
N GLY A 84 -13.15 1.86 2.57
CA GLY A 84 -11.99 1.31 1.85
C GLY A 84 -12.30 0.69 0.51
N ARG A 85 -13.58 0.53 0.21
CA ARG A 85 -13.99 -0.26 -0.94
C ARG A 85 -13.40 0.24 -2.26
N ASN A 86 -13.30 1.53 -2.42
CA ASN A 86 -12.86 2.12 -3.67
C ASN A 86 -11.44 2.66 -3.64
N ILE A 87 -10.69 2.37 -2.59
CA ILE A 87 -9.33 2.87 -2.49
C ILE A 87 -8.42 1.99 -3.32
N PRO A 88 -7.70 2.55 -4.30
CA PRO A 88 -6.76 1.74 -5.09
C PRO A 88 -5.65 1.18 -4.21
N THR A 89 -5.34 -0.09 -4.41
CA THR A 89 -4.34 -0.79 -3.62
C THR A 89 -3.23 -1.30 -4.53
N ILE A 90 -1.99 -0.98 -4.17
CA ILE A 90 -0.81 -1.52 -4.84
C ILE A 90 -0.21 -2.55 -3.90
N VAL A 91 0.01 -3.75 -4.42
CA VAL A 91 0.54 -4.85 -3.63
C VAL A 91 2.05 -4.91 -3.79
N ILE A 92 2.75 -5.16 -2.70
CA ILE A 92 4.20 -5.33 -2.69
C ILE A 92 4.47 -6.73 -2.16
N THR A 93 5.41 -7.43 -2.78
CA THR A 93 5.72 -8.79 -2.36
C THR A 93 7.23 -9.03 -2.37
N GLY A 94 7.70 -9.83 -1.43
CA GLY A 94 9.10 -10.26 -1.42
C GLY A 94 9.33 -11.44 -2.34
N ASP A 95 8.25 -12.08 -2.81
CA ASP A 95 8.34 -13.20 -3.72
C ASP A 95 8.27 -12.70 -5.16
N GLU A 96 8.46 -13.60 -6.09
CA GLU A 96 8.39 -13.20 -7.49
C GLU A 96 7.01 -12.70 -7.84
N VAL A 97 6.97 -11.58 -8.53
CA VAL A 97 5.70 -10.98 -8.93
C VAL A 97 4.87 -11.96 -9.75
N ALA A 98 5.54 -12.79 -10.56
CA ALA A 98 4.81 -13.74 -11.40
C ALA A 98 3.96 -14.70 -10.58
N GLN A 99 4.36 -14.97 -9.33
CA GLN A 99 3.61 -15.89 -8.49
C GLN A 99 2.36 -15.26 -7.90
N HIS A 100 2.37 -13.96 -7.73
CA HIS A 100 1.29 -13.29 -7.01
C HIS A 100 0.46 -12.34 -7.84
N LYS A 101 0.95 -11.97 -9.02
CA LYS A 101 0.30 -10.92 -9.78
C LYS A 101 -1.16 -11.26 -10.10
N GLY A 102 -1.40 -12.48 -10.57
CA GLY A 102 -2.76 -12.88 -10.92
C GLY A 102 -3.70 -12.82 -9.72
N ARG A 103 -3.23 -13.35 -8.59
CA ARG A 103 -4.05 -13.36 -7.38
C ARG A 103 -4.26 -11.95 -6.83
N ALA A 104 -3.21 -11.13 -6.89
CA ALA A 104 -3.32 -9.77 -6.39
C ALA A 104 -4.31 -8.96 -7.23
N LEU A 105 -4.22 -9.07 -8.55
CA LEU A 105 -5.13 -8.35 -9.41
C LEU A 105 -6.57 -8.86 -9.26
N ALA A 106 -6.73 -10.17 -9.10
CA ALA A 106 -8.04 -10.74 -8.89
C ALA A 106 -8.64 -10.26 -7.58
N ALA A 107 -7.80 -10.00 -6.58
CA ALA A 107 -8.27 -9.49 -5.30
C ALA A 107 -8.54 -8.00 -5.33
N GLY A 108 -8.22 -7.33 -6.42
CA GLY A 108 -8.54 -5.92 -6.57
C GLY A 108 -7.36 -4.98 -6.60
N ALA A 109 -6.13 -5.50 -6.56
CA ALA A 109 -4.96 -4.64 -6.64
C ALA A 109 -4.83 -4.08 -8.05
N ILE A 110 -4.32 -2.85 -8.13
CA ILE A 110 -4.12 -2.25 -9.44
C ILE A 110 -2.72 -2.52 -9.98
N ALA A 111 -1.81 -2.94 -9.12
CA ALA A 111 -0.43 -3.23 -9.53
C ALA A 111 0.22 -4.08 -8.45
N CYS A 112 1.30 -4.75 -8.83
CA CYS A 112 2.05 -5.60 -7.93
C CYS A 112 3.54 -5.36 -8.16
N PHE A 113 4.25 -5.00 -7.11
CA PHE A 113 5.69 -4.72 -7.19
C PHE A 113 6.46 -5.71 -6.35
N GLN A 114 7.66 -6.05 -6.80
CA GLN A 114 8.52 -6.98 -6.08
C GLN A 114 9.60 -6.22 -5.33
N LYS A 115 9.92 -6.69 -4.12
CA LYS A 115 11.05 -6.16 -3.38
C LYS A 115 12.35 -6.72 -3.96
N PRO A 116 13.42 -5.94 -3.95
CA PRO A 116 13.52 -4.57 -3.47
C PRO A 116 12.79 -3.63 -4.41
N ILE A 117 12.12 -2.64 -3.83
CA ILE A 117 11.26 -1.76 -4.61
C ILE A 117 12.09 -0.74 -5.34
N ASP A 118 11.78 -0.55 -6.62
CA ASP A 118 12.32 0.58 -7.35
C ASP A 118 11.43 1.78 -7.00
N HIS A 119 11.96 2.68 -6.19
CA HIS A 119 11.15 3.76 -5.66
C HIS A 119 10.66 4.72 -6.73
N GLU A 120 11.45 4.89 -7.78
CA GLU A 120 11.01 5.78 -8.85
C GLU A 120 9.86 5.20 -9.64
N GLU A 121 9.92 3.89 -9.89
CA GLU A 121 8.84 3.21 -10.56
C GLU A 121 7.58 3.26 -9.70
N LEU A 122 7.74 3.03 -8.41
CA LEU A 122 6.61 3.07 -7.50
C LEU A 122 5.99 4.46 -7.46
N LEU A 123 6.81 5.49 -7.35
CA LEU A 123 6.29 6.86 -7.33
C LEU A 123 5.58 7.22 -8.61
N ALA A 124 6.12 6.77 -9.75
CA ALA A 124 5.47 7.03 -11.03
C ALA A 124 4.08 6.39 -11.08
N ARG A 125 3.99 5.17 -10.57
CA ARG A 125 2.70 4.48 -10.56
C ARG A 125 1.71 5.16 -9.62
N ILE A 126 2.19 5.62 -8.48
CA ILE A 126 1.34 6.33 -7.53
C ILE A 126 0.80 7.61 -8.16
N ARG A 127 1.68 8.38 -8.79
CA ARG A 127 1.25 9.62 -9.42
C ARG A 127 0.25 9.38 -10.52
N GLU A 128 0.48 8.35 -11.31
CA GLU A 128 -0.44 7.99 -12.37
C GLU A 128 -1.80 7.61 -11.80
N THR A 129 -1.81 6.82 -10.75
CA THR A 129 -3.04 6.35 -10.13
C THR A 129 -3.83 7.51 -9.54
N LEU A 130 -3.15 8.44 -8.90
CA LEU A 130 -3.81 9.57 -8.25
C LEU A 130 -4.04 10.74 -9.20
N GLY A 131 -3.61 10.63 -10.44
CA GLY A 131 -3.83 11.68 -11.42
C GLY A 131 -2.89 12.85 -11.27
N GLU A 132 -1.86 12.72 -10.47
CA GLU A 132 -1.00 13.86 -10.18
C GLU A 132 0.01 14.17 -11.25
N HIS A 133 0.24 13.23 -12.16
CA HIS A 133 1.16 13.50 -13.23
C HIS A 133 0.68 14.66 -14.10
N ASP A 134 -0.61 14.91 -14.09
CA ASP A 134 -1.15 16.01 -14.85
C ASP A 134 -0.83 17.33 -14.24
N GLN A 135 -0.48 17.31 -12.99
CA GLN A 135 -0.19 18.53 -12.32
C GLN A 135 1.23 18.80 -12.28
N ALA A 136 1.94 17.83 -12.74
CA ALA A 136 3.32 18.02 -12.78
C ALA A 136 3.49 19.13 -13.63
N PRO A 137 4.33 19.74 -13.31
CA PRO A 137 4.73 20.86 -13.83
C PRO A 137 4.18 21.21 -15.02
N GLN A 138 3.28 21.50 -15.03
CA GLN A 138 2.78 21.87 -15.95
C GLN A 138 3.34 22.87 -16.34
N PRO A 139 3.80 22.88 -17.02
CA PRO A 139 4.50 23.75 -17.48
C PRO A 139 3.74 24.79 -17.63
N GLN A 140 3.53 25.07 -17.28
CA GLN A 140 3.12 25.75 -17.44
C GLN A 140 3.29 26.43 -18.10
N ALA A 141 3.45 26.38 -18.40
CA ALA A 141 3.66 26.92 -19.04
C ALA A 141 3.56 27.60 -19.20
#